data_490cf89a4b1f9fd83bd45178b42f7b80
#
_entry.id   490cf89a4b1f9fd83bd45178b42f7b80
#
_cell.length_a   1.000
_cell.length_b   1.000
_cell.length_c   1.000
_cell.angle_alpha   90.00
_cell.angle_beta   90.00
_cell.angle_gamma   90.00
#
_symmetry.space_group_name_H-M   'P 1'
#
loop_
_entity.id
_entity.type
_entity.pdbx_description
1 polymer ?
#
loop_
_entity_poly.entity_id
_entity_poly.type
_entity_poly.pdbx_seq_one_letter_code
_entity_poly.pdbx_strand_id
1 'polypeptide(L)'
;MAVYRVVGPDEAVLRSSAAAIARALRAVPGTVDVQDDWQARIPRYVVRVDQLKARRAGVSSEDIAQALQGRYSGVDATLIRDDGTGVPVVVRGSTDERAANGNPADTLVYPQAGGAPVPLAAVATVLRDSEPSAIQRRNLSRAITVTARNPQLTATEIVERLSAPIAALKLPAGYRVEIGGELEDSAEANQALLHYMPHALGAILLLFVWQFNSFRKLFIVLSAVPFVLIGAALALVMTGFPFGFMATFGLLALAGIIVNNAVLLLERIEAELADGLPRREAVVAAAVKRLRPIVMTKLTCIVGLVPLMLFAGPLWTGMAITMTGGLALGTLVTLGLIPILYDLLFGLRLRRRAWPSCLSSCAAXVRRAWPGPPPRCXRGPSRSXAPXXXRLVVALLFLADLNSVCIRQPGTPYW
;
A
#
# COMPACT_ATOMS: atom_id res chain seq x y z
N MET A 1 11.86 -2.89 -8.20
CA MET A 1 12.28 -1.79 -9.10
C MET A 1 12.91 -0.69 -8.27
N ALA A 2 14.10 -0.18 -8.67
CA ALA A 2 14.73 0.94 -7.98
C ALA A 2 14.34 2.24 -8.69
N VAL A 3 13.97 3.24 -7.93
CA VAL A 3 13.51 4.54 -8.44
C VAL A 3 14.28 5.64 -7.69
N TYR A 4 14.96 6.48 -8.45
CA TYR A 4 15.66 7.66 -7.92
C TYR A 4 15.12 8.91 -8.60
N ARG A 5 14.78 9.89 -7.81
CA ARG A 5 14.25 11.17 -8.27
C ARG A 5 15.18 12.29 -7.88
N VAL A 6 15.64 13.08 -8.86
CA VAL A 6 16.44 14.28 -8.62
C VAL A 6 15.51 15.49 -8.78
N VAL A 7 15.45 16.33 -7.77
CA VAL A 7 14.60 17.53 -7.75
C VAL A 7 15.50 18.77 -7.73
N GLY A 8 15.17 19.78 -8.56
CA GLY A 8 15.94 21.02 -8.61
C GLY A 8 15.45 21.99 -9.69
N PRO A 9 15.97 23.21 -9.74
CA PRO A 9 15.47 24.24 -10.65
C PRO A 9 15.98 24.15 -12.10
N ASP A 10 17.23 23.75 -12.31
CA ASP A 10 17.89 23.84 -13.63
C ASP A 10 17.90 22.47 -14.34
N GLU A 11 17.51 22.47 -15.62
CA GLU A 11 17.42 21.29 -16.48
C GLU A 11 18.80 20.62 -16.68
N ALA A 12 19.83 21.43 -16.92
CA ALA A 12 21.17 20.89 -17.25
C ALA A 12 21.76 20.10 -16.08
N VAL A 13 21.61 20.62 -14.84
CA VAL A 13 22.06 19.96 -13.62
C VAL A 13 21.24 18.71 -13.35
N LEU A 14 19.92 18.77 -13.55
CA LEU A 14 19.05 17.61 -13.37
C LEU A 14 19.44 16.48 -14.33
N ARG A 15 19.67 16.78 -15.61
CA ARG A 15 20.07 15.77 -16.61
C ARG A 15 21.44 15.18 -16.31
N SER A 16 22.42 16.01 -15.94
CA SER A 16 23.77 15.51 -15.62
C SER A 16 23.77 14.62 -14.38
N SER A 17 22.98 14.99 -13.37
CA SER A 17 22.79 14.19 -12.15
C SER A 17 22.06 12.88 -12.44
N ALA A 18 20.98 12.93 -13.22
CA ALA A 18 20.24 11.73 -13.63
C ALA A 18 21.12 10.78 -14.44
N ALA A 19 21.94 11.33 -15.36
CA ALA A 19 22.88 10.54 -16.13
C ALA A 19 23.96 9.87 -15.26
N ALA A 20 24.40 10.55 -14.19
CA ALA A 20 25.35 9.98 -13.22
C ALA A 20 24.68 8.81 -12.43
N ILE A 21 23.45 9.00 -11.97
CA ILE A 21 22.67 7.94 -11.29
C ILE A 21 22.43 6.77 -12.25
N ALA A 22 22.04 7.04 -13.50
CA ALA A 22 21.81 6.01 -14.51
C ALA A 22 23.09 5.17 -14.78
N ARG A 23 24.27 5.83 -14.81
CA ARG A 23 25.55 5.11 -14.94
C ARG A 23 25.83 4.24 -13.73
N ALA A 24 25.58 4.74 -12.52
CA ALA A 24 25.75 3.97 -11.29
C ALA A 24 24.80 2.76 -11.25
N LEU A 25 23.57 2.92 -11.69
CA LEU A 25 22.58 1.82 -11.78
C LEU A 25 23.02 0.76 -12.80
N ARG A 26 23.53 1.17 -13.97
CA ARG A 26 24.03 0.24 -15.00
C ARG A 26 25.28 -0.53 -14.55
N ALA A 27 26.04 0.01 -13.60
CA ALA A 27 27.21 -0.66 -13.03
C ALA A 27 26.84 -1.81 -12.09
N VAL A 28 25.59 -1.87 -11.59
CA VAL A 28 25.11 -2.97 -10.75
C VAL A 28 24.81 -4.19 -11.64
N PRO A 29 25.46 -5.35 -11.40
CA PRO A 29 25.24 -6.53 -12.23
C PRO A 29 23.76 -6.97 -12.26
N GLY A 30 23.27 -7.33 -13.44
CA GLY A 30 21.90 -7.79 -13.64
C GLY A 30 20.86 -6.67 -13.76
N THR A 31 21.27 -5.40 -13.72
CA THR A 31 20.35 -4.28 -13.87
C THR A 31 19.99 -4.07 -15.33
N VAL A 32 18.69 -3.98 -15.60
CA VAL A 32 18.10 -3.78 -16.93
C VAL A 32 17.12 -2.61 -16.91
N ASP A 33 16.72 -2.16 -18.09
CA ASP A 33 15.69 -1.11 -18.30
C ASP A 33 15.99 0.18 -17.51
N VAL A 34 17.26 0.65 -17.58
CA VAL A 34 17.62 1.93 -16.96
C VAL A 34 17.19 3.07 -17.86
N GLN A 35 16.17 3.80 -17.45
CA GLN A 35 15.60 4.89 -18.24
C GLN A 35 15.20 6.07 -17.34
N ASP A 36 15.09 7.25 -17.95
CA ASP A 36 14.57 8.43 -17.28
C ASP A 36 13.18 8.82 -17.82
N ASP A 37 12.42 9.54 -17.02
CA ASP A 37 11.06 9.95 -17.35
C ASP A 37 10.97 11.17 -18.28
N TRP A 38 12.09 11.87 -18.50
CA TRP A 38 12.14 12.99 -19.46
C TRP A 38 12.46 12.51 -20.88
N GLN A 39 12.94 11.29 -21.05
CA GLN A 39 13.24 10.63 -22.32
C GLN A 39 14.25 11.42 -23.17
N ALA A 40 14.39 11.03 -24.45
CA ALA A 40 15.29 11.71 -25.38
C ALA A 40 14.77 13.11 -25.72
N ARG A 41 15.69 14.01 -25.96
CA ARG A 41 15.33 15.34 -26.45
C ARG A 41 14.74 15.23 -27.84
N ILE A 42 13.65 15.94 -28.05
CA ILE A 42 12.98 16.02 -29.37
C ILE A 42 13.48 17.25 -30.13
N PRO A 43 13.70 17.14 -31.43
CA PRO A 43 14.08 18.29 -32.23
C PRO A 43 12.91 19.25 -32.36
N ARG A 44 13.21 20.56 -32.30
CA ARG A 44 12.24 21.62 -32.53
C ARG A 44 12.86 22.71 -33.40
N TYR A 45 12.01 23.44 -34.10
CA TYR A 45 12.39 24.63 -34.81
C TYR A 45 11.92 25.85 -34.02
N VAL A 46 12.85 26.77 -33.76
CA VAL A 46 12.57 28.04 -33.08
C VAL A 46 12.62 29.14 -34.15
N VAL A 47 11.49 29.77 -34.40
CA VAL A 47 11.35 30.85 -35.39
C VAL A 47 11.49 32.18 -34.65
N ARG A 48 12.62 32.88 -34.91
CA ARG A 48 12.87 34.22 -34.36
C ARG A 48 12.50 35.24 -35.41
N VAL A 49 11.38 35.91 -35.23
CA VAL A 49 10.83 36.94 -36.14
C VAL A 49 11.60 38.23 -35.99
N ASP A 50 12.11 38.79 -37.08
CA ASP A 50 12.64 40.12 -37.16
C ASP A 50 11.46 41.10 -37.37
N GLN A 51 11.05 41.71 -36.28
CA GLN A 51 9.85 42.56 -36.24
C GLN A 51 9.94 43.72 -37.22
N LEU A 52 11.16 44.25 -37.47
CA LEU A 52 11.32 45.37 -38.39
C LEU A 52 11.12 44.97 -39.85
N LYS A 53 11.70 43.81 -40.24
CA LYS A 53 11.54 43.24 -41.58
C LYS A 53 10.09 42.78 -41.80
N ALA A 54 9.48 42.15 -40.81
CA ALA A 54 8.09 41.67 -40.89
C ALA A 54 7.14 42.83 -41.10
N ARG A 55 7.27 43.92 -40.37
CA ARG A 55 6.42 45.13 -40.55
C ARG A 55 6.60 45.77 -41.93
N ARG A 56 7.86 45.85 -42.40
CA ARG A 56 8.11 46.39 -43.76
C ARG A 56 7.50 45.53 -44.87
N ALA A 57 7.44 44.20 -44.62
CA ALA A 57 6.82 43.25 -45.56
C ALA A 57 5.30 43.12 -45.38
N GLY A 58 4.70 43.85 -44.43
CA GLY A 58 3.27 43.78 -44.15
C GLY A 58 2.82 42.49 -43.48
N VAL A 59 3.78 41.75 -42.82
CA VAL A 59 3.53 40.43 -42.24
C VAL A 59 3.45 40.56 -40.73
N SER A 60 2.40 40.03 -40.13
CA SER A 60 2.24 39.95 -38.68
C SER A 60 2.84 38.65 -38.12
N SER A 61 3.05 38.60 -36.82
CA SER A 61 3.46 37.36 -36.14
C SER A 61 2.35 36.29 -36.22
N GLU A 62 1.09 36.75 -36.29
CA GLU A 62 -0.07 35.86 -36.47
C GLU A 62 -0.06 35.18 -37.85
N ASP A 63 0.23 35.94 -38.90
CA ASP A 63 0.34 35.40 -40.30
C ASP A 63 1.41 34.29 -40.35
N ILE A 64 2.56 34.52 -39.66
CA ILE A 64 3.64 33.54 -39.60
C ILE A 64 3.16 32.28 -38.86
N ALA A 65 2.49 32.45 -37.72
CA ALA A 65 1.98 31.32 -36.93
C ALA A 65 0.94 30.50 -37.71
N GLN A 66 0.01 31.18 -38.42
CA GLN A 66 -1.00 30.50 -39.24
C GLN A 66 -0.38 29.77 -40.44
N ALA A 67 0.60 30.35 -41.09
CA ALA A 67 1.30 29.71 -42.22
C ALA A 67 2.05 28.43 -41.75
N LEU A 68 2.72 28.49 -40.60
CA LEU A 68 3.42 27.32 -40.02
C LEU A 68 2.40 26.28 -39.53
N GLN A 69 1.31 26.70 -38.91
CA GLN A 69 0.24 25.79 -38.48
C GLN A 69 -0.36 25.05 -39.68
N GLY A 70 -0.72 25.79 -40.75
CA GLY A 70 -1.28 25.20 -41.98
C GLY A 70 -0.31 24.21 -42.62
N ARG A 71 0.99 24.50 -42.59
CA ARG A 71 1.98 23.60 -43.20
C ARG A 71 2.19 22.32 -42.34
N TYR A 72 2.35 22.43 -41.04
CA TYR A 72 2.78 21.29 -40.16
C TYR A 72 1.63 20.61 -39.44
N SER A 73 0.79 21.35 -38.73
CA SER A 73 -0.32 20.81 -37.93
C SER A 73 -1.60 20.64 -38.75
N GLY A 74 -1.83 21.61 -39.61
CA GLY A 74 -3.07 21.73 -40.37
C GLY A 74 -4.04 22.71 -39.76
N VAL A 75 -5.01 23.11 -40.54
CA VAL A 75 -6.10 24.02 -40.17
C VAL A 75 -7.42 23.30 -40.42
N ASP A 76 -8.32 23.36 -39.47
CA ASP A 76 -9.67 22.78 -39.61
C ASP A 76 -10.45 23.63 -40.62
N ALA A 77 -10.72 23.05 -41.80
CA ALA A 77 -11.43 23.72 -42.86
C ALA A 77 -12.95 23.64 -42.68
N THR A 78 -13.46 22.47 -42.27
CA THR A 78 -14.89 22.26 -42.05
C THR A 78 -15.11 21.00 -41.20
N LEU A 79 -16.36 20.77 -40.86
CA LEU A 79 -16.78 19.60 -40.07
C LEU A 79 -17.83 18.83 -40.92
N ILE A 80 -17.50 17.60 -41.27
CA ILE A 80 -18.46 16.68 -41.90
C ILE A 80 -19.21 15.94 -40.79
N ARG A 81 -20.53 15.95 -40.85
CA ARG A 81 -21.37 15.19 -39.92
C ARG A 81 -21.76 13.87 -40.56
N ASP A 82 -21.32 12.80 -39.92
CA ASP A 82 -21.58 11.44 -40.33
C ASP A 82 -22.18 10.67 -39.15
N ASP A 83 -23.41 10.21 -39.26
CA ASP A 83 -24.17 9.49 -38.26
C ASP A 83 -24.11 10.15 -36.86
N GLY A 84 -24.27 11.48 -36.83
CA GLY A 84 -24.26 12.24 -35.56
C GLY A 84 -22.87 12.55 -35.01
N THR A 85 -21.82 12.01 -35.63
CA THR A 85 -20.43 12.27 -35.23
C THR A 85 -19.85 13.36 -36.14
N GLY A 86 -19.25 14.39 -35.53
CA GLY A 86 -18.53 15.43 -36.26
C GLY A 86 -17.11 15.02 -36.58
N VAL A 87 -16.79 14.88 -37.87
CA VAL A 87 -15.45 14.52 -38.34
C VAL A 87 -14.80 15.79 -38.91
N PRO A 88 -13.71 16.32 -38.29
CA PRO A 88 -13.06 17.52 -38.83
C PRO A 88 -12.29 17.23 -40.10
N VAL A 89 -12.44 18.12 -41.09
CA VAL A 89 -11.63 18.08 -42.31
C VAL A 89 -10.44 19.02 -42.10
N VAL A 90 -9.25 18.43 -41.94
CA VAL A 90 -8.02 19.16 -41.68
C VAL A 90 -7.22 19.30 -42.98
N VAL A 91 -6.98 20.55 -43.39
CA VAL A 91 -6.14 20.86 -44.57
C VAL A 91 -4.72 21.17 -44.04
N ARG A 92 -3.73 20.45 -44.55
CA ARG A 92 -2.33 20.64 -44.17
C ARG A 92 -1.40 20.45 -45.37
N GLY A 93 -0.16 20.92 -45.21
CA GLY A 93 0.87 20.75 -46.21
C GLY A 93 1.11 19.27 -46.56
N SER A 94 1.55 19.01 -47.78
CA SER A 94 1.83 17.67 -48.29
C SER A 94 2.89 16.96 -47.44
N THR A 95 2.97 15.63 -47.53
CA THR A 95 3.93 14.82 -46.79
C THR A 95 5.38 15.24 -47.09
N ASP A 96 5.67 15.55 -48.34
CA ASP A 96 7.02 15.93 -48.77
C ASP A 96 7.43 17.31 -48.19
N GLU A 97 6.46 18.25 -48.15
CA GLU A 97 6.70 19.58 -47.53
C GLU A 97 6.94 19.52 -46.02
N ARG A 98 6.34 18.54 -45.36
CA ARG A 98 6.45 18.35 -43.91
C ARG A 98 7.62 17.43 -43.52
N ALA A 99 8.18 16.69 -44.46
CA ALA A 99 9.28 15.76 -44.21
C ALA A 99 10.49 16.49 -43.62
N ALA A 100 11.35 15.71 -42.96
CA ALA A 100 12.55 16.23 -42.30
C ALA A 100 13.47 17.05 -43.20
N ASN A 101 13.38 16.81 -44.52
CA ASN A 101 14.16 17.54 -45.50
C ASN A 101 13.51 18.86 -45.97
N GLY A 102 12.22 19.06 -45.65
CA GLY A 102 11.56 20.33 -45.91
C GLY A 102 12.05 21.42 -44.96
N ASN A 103 12.69 22.45 -45.52
CA ASN A 103 13.19 23.57 -44.71
C ASN A 103 12.01 24.48 -44.29
N PRO A 104 11.75 24.67 -43.02
CA PRO A 104 10.68 25.58 -42.56
C PRO A 104 10.86 27.03 -43.08
N ALA A 105 12.11 27.45 -43.36
CA ALA A 105 12.42 28.79 -43.86
C ALA A 105 11.80 29.08 -45.24
N ASP A 106 11.47 28.02 -46.00
CA ASP A 106 10.88 28.14 -47.35
C ASP A 106 9.35 28.28 -47.31
N THR A 107 8.75 28.30 -46.11
CA THR A 107 7.30 28.47 -45.92
C THR A 107 6.88 29.85 -46.43
N LEU A 108 5.90 29.90 -47.31
CA LEU A 108 5.31 31.14 -47.79
C LEU A 108 4.28 31.66 -46.77
N VAL A 109 4.46 32.90 -46.35
CA VAL A 109 3.54 33.58 -45.43
C VAL A 109 2.68 34.54 -46.24
N TYR A 110 1.38 34.42 -46.09
CA TYR A 110 0.37 35.24 -46.79
C TYR A 110 -0.14 36.31 -45.83
N PRO A 111 0.18 37.60 -46.06
CA PRO A 111 -0.31 38.64 -45.14
C PRO A 111 -1.84 38.77 -45.24
N GLN A 112 -2.53 38.80 -44.11
CA GLN A 112 -4.00 38.97 -44.05
C GLN A 112 -4.41 40.34 -44.52
N ALA A 113 -3.55 41.36 -44.38
CA ALA A 113 -3.79 42.72 -44.86
C ALA A 113 -3.77 42.82 -46.40
N GLY A 114 -3.45 41.72 -47.10
CA GLY A 114 -3.28 41.71 -48.54
C GLY A 114 -1.83 41.96 -48.94
N GLY A 115 -1.46 41.52 -50.12
CA GLY A 115 -0.09 41.64 -50.64
C GLY A 115 0.48 40.35 -51.21
N ALA A 116 1.69 40.40 -51.70
CA ALA A 116 2.37 39.24 -52.24
C ALA A 116 2.86 38.32 -51.11
N PRO A 117 2.85 36.97 -51.35
CA PRO A 117 3.38 36.04 -50.35
C PRO A 117 4.87 36.28 -50.11
N VAL A 118 5.29 36.20 -48.85
CA VAL A 118 6.67 36.46 -48.41
C VAL A 118 7.27 35.17 -47.85
N PRO A 119 8.46 34.74 -48.33
CA PRO A 119 9.09 33.58 -47.73
C PRO A 119 9.53 33.88 -46.29
N LEU A 120 9.34 32.91 -45.41
CA LEU A 120 9.65 33.06 -43.96
C LEU A 120 11.11 33.49 -43.74
N ALA A 121 12.03 32.99 -44.57
CA ALA A 121 13.45 33.35 -44.49
C ALA A 121 13.71 34.87 -44.64
N ALA A 122 12.82 35.62 -45.30
CA ALA A 122 12.96 37.06 -45.50
C ALA A 122 12.66 37.86 -44.18
N VAL A 123 11.78 37.30 -43.33
CA VAL A 123 11.24 37.99 -42.13
C VAL A 123 11.61 37.33 -40.81
N ALA A 124 12.18 36.10 -40.84
CA ALA A 124 12.52 35.36 -39.62
C ALA A 124 13.76 34.50 -39.81
N THR A 125 14.43 34.19 -38.71
CA THR A 125 15.54 33.22 -38.68
C THR A 125 15.02 31.94 -38.04
N VAL A 126 15.17 30.80 -38.70
CA VAL A 126 14.76 29.48 -38.23
C VAL A 126 15.99 28.80 -37.64
N LEU A 127 15.94 28.50 -36.36
CA LEU A 127 17.00 27.82 -35.64
C LEU A 127 16.55 26.39 -35.30
N ARG A 128 17.43 25.41 -35.49
CA ARG A 128 17.23 24.07 -35.01
C ARG A 128 17.68 24.00 -33.54
N ASP A 129 16.81 23.53 -32.70
CA ASP A 129 17.06 23.38 -31.27
C ASP A 129 16.52 22.01 -30.82
N SER A 130 16.68 21.67 -29.58
CA SER A 130 16.09 20.46 -29.00
C SER A 130 15.55 20.74 -27.62
N GLU A 131 14.45 20.11 -27.27
CA GLU A 131 13.82 20.28 -25.97
C GLU A 131 13.51 18.91 -25.33
N PRO A 132 13.33 18.83 -24.01
CA PRO A 132 12.88 17.60 -23.37
C PRO A 132 11.50 17.21 -23.90
N SER A 133 11.29 15.91 -24.15
CA SER A 133 10.00 15.37 -24.56
C SER A 133 8.92 15.66 -23.51
N ALA A 134 9.28 15.54 -22.22
CA ALA A 134 8.40 15.84 -21.08
C ALA A 134 9.22 16.48 -19.96
N ILE A 135 8.62 17.37 -19.21
CA ILE A 135 9.21 17.93 -17.99
C ILE A 135 8.27 17.59 -16.83
N GLN A 136 8.71 16.64 -16.00
CA GLN A 136 7.96 16.25 -14.83
C GLN A 136 8.21 17.22 -13.69
N ARG A 137 7.19 17.43 -12.86
CA ARG A 137 7.28 18.28 -11.66
C ARG A 137 6.73 17.54 -10.46
N ARG A 138 7.38 17.75 -9.31
CA ARG A 138 6.91 17.29 -8.01
C ARG A 138 6.87 18.49 -7.06
N ASN A 139 5.71 18.74 -6.48
CA ASN A 139 5.50 19.91 -5.61
C ASN A 139 5.98 21.20 -6.29
N LEU A 140 5.59 21.39 -7.56
CA LEU A 140 5.88 22.54 -8.43
C LEU A 140 7.35 22.65 -8.86
N SER A 141 8.28 21.91 -8.24
CA SER A 141 9.70 21.87 -8.61
C SER A 141 9.94 20.87 -9.73
N ARG A 142 10.84 21.17 -10.65
CA ARG A 142 11.24 20.22 -11.71
C ARG A 142 11.89 18.99 -11.09
N ALA A 143 11.53 17.83 -11.60
CA ALA A 143 12.05 16.56 -11.11
C ALA A 143 12.32 15.62 -12.29
N ILE A 144 13.45 14.93 -12.26
CA ILE A 144 13.76 13.87 -13.22
C ILE A 144 13.88 12.55 -12.44
N THR A 145 13.16 11.53 -12.89
CA THR A 145 13.10 10.23 -12.23
C THR A 145 13.84 9.21 -13.08
N VAL A 146 14.80 8.54 -12.47
CA VAL A 146 15.54 7.42 -13.09
C VAL A 146 15.02 6.13 -12.50
N THR A 147 14.55 5.23 -13.36
CA THR A 147 14.04 3.91 -12.98
C THR A 147 14.97 2.82 -13.48
N ALA A 148 15.07 1.73 -12.73
CA ALA A 148 15.85 0.56 -13.10
C ALA A 148 15.21 -0.70 -12.55
N ARG A 149 15.31 -1.80 -13.30
CA ARG A 149 14.87 -3.13 -12.88
C ARG A 149 16.07 -4.04 -12.66
N ASN A 150 15.94 -4.89 -11.65
CA ASN A 150 16.88 -5.98 -11.44
C ASN A 150 16.11 -7.20 -10.99
N PRO A 151 16.13 -8.32 -11.72
CA PRO A 151 15.39 -9.52 -11.35
C PRO A 151 16.03 -10.30 -10.19
N GLN A 152 17.29 -10.04 -9.85
CA GLN A 152 18.03 -10.79 -8.83
C GLN A 152 18.12 -10.04 -7.49
N LEU A 153 18.03 -8.70 -7.51
CA LEU A 153 18.23 -7.85 -6.34
C LEU A 153 16.93 -7.14 -5.99
N THR A 154 16.67 -7.01 -4.71
CA THR A 154 15.55 -6.21 -4.19
C THR A 154 15.86 -4.71 -4.34
N ALA A 155 14.82 -3.88 -4.32
CA ALA A 155 14.97 -2.42 -4.37
C ALA A 155 15.83 -1.91 -3.20
N THR A 156 15.67 -2.50 -2.02
CA THR A 156 16.43 -2.16 -0.81
C THR A 156 17.94 -2.43 -1.00
N GLU A 157 18.30 -3.60 -1.53
CA GLU A 157 19.69 -3.97 -1.79
C GLU A 157 20.35 -3.06 -2.81
N ILE A 158 19.60 -2.66 -3.85
CA ILE A 158 20.12 -1.72 -4.89
C ILE A 158 20.37 -0.36 -4.24
N VAL A 159 19.43 0.13 -3.41
CA VAL A 159 19.59 1.42 -2.73
C VAL A 159 20.78 1.40 -1.78
N GLU A 160 20.98 0.30 -1.04
CA GLU A 160 22.11 0.13 -0.13
C GLU A 160 23.44 0.19 -0.88
N ARG A 161 23.57 -0.55 -2.00
CA ARG A 161 24.78 -0.57 -2.84
C ARG A 161 25.08 0.79 -3.48
N LEU A 162 24.03 1.55 -3.80
CA LEU A 162 24.17 2.85 -4.45
C LEU A 162 24.25 4.02 -3.46
N SER A 163 24.09 3.78 -2.18
CA SER A 163 24.14 4.82 -1.15
C SER A 163 25.46 5.62 -1.20
N ALA A 164 26.60 4.92 -1.28
CA ALA A 164 27.91 5.57 -1.35
C ALA A 164 28.15 6.33 -2.68
N PRO A 165 27.91 5.75 -3.88
CA PRO A 165 28.02 6.50 -5.13
C PRO A 165 27.10 7.72 -5.20
N ILE A 166 25.88 7.63 -4.67
CA ILE A 166 24.91 8.75 -4.70
C ILE A 166 25.33 9.84 -3.71
N ALA A 167 25.81 9.47 -2.52
CA ALA A 167 26.33 10.42 -1.54
C ALA A 167 27.57 11.17 -2.08
N ALA A 168 28.36 10.53 -2.95
CA ALA A 168 29.52 11.13 -3.61
C ALA A 168 29.13 12.15 -4.70
N LEU A 169 27.87 12.17 -5.15
CA LEU A 169 27.39 13.18 -6.10
C LEU A 169 27.28 14.54 -5.40
N LYS A 170 28.21 15.44 -5.76
CA LYS A 170 28.22 16.80 -5.22
C LYS A 170 27.14 17.64 -5.89
N LEU A 171 25.95 17.60 -5.33
CA LEU A 171 24.83 18.39 -5.84
C LEU A 171 24.93 19.84 -5.36
N PRO A 172 24.66 20.82 -6.23
CA PRO A 172 24.60 22.22 -5.79
C PRO A 172 23.47 22.46 -4.78
N ALA A 173 23.52 23.57 -4.08
CA ALA A 173 22.45 23.96 -3.14
C ALA A 173 21.10 24.07 -3.88
N GLY A 174 20.04 23.56 -3.28
CA GLY A 174 18.71 23.53 -3.87
C GLY A 174 18.38 22.27 -4.66
N TYR A 175 19.34 21.32 -4.76
CA TYR A 175 19.09 20.02 -5.39
C TYR A 175 19.08 18.92 -4.34
N ARG A 176 18.21 17.93 -4.54
CA ARG A 176 18.15 16.76 -3.66
C ARG A 176 17.82 15.50 -4.46
N VAL A 177 18.32 14.37 -3.98
CA VAL A 177 17.97 13.05 -4.50
C VAL A 177 17.00 12.40 -3.53
N GLU A 178 15.85 11.99 -4.03
CA GLU A 178 14.83 11.26 -3.28
C GLU A 178 14.76 9.82 -3.81
N ILE A 179 14.56 8.88 -2.91
CA ILE A 179 14.26 7.50 -3.27
C ILE A 179 12.74 7.44 -3.47
N GLY A 180 12.33 6.98 -4.65
CA GLY A 180 10.91 6.90 -5.01
C GLY A 180 10.42 5.48 -5.19
N GLY A 181 9.20 5.38 -5.69
CA GLY A 181 8.55 4.10 -6.01
C GLY A 181 8.20 3.29 -4.78
N GLU A 182 8.26 1.97 -4.91
CA GLU A 182 7.85 1.01 -3.86
C GLU A 182 8.43 1.33 -2.48
N LEU A 183 9.68 1.79 -2.41
CA LEU A 183 10.31 2.11 -1.12
C LEU A 183 9.71 3.36 -0.49
N GLU A 184 9.41 4.37 -1.29
CA GLU A 184 8.73 5.60 -0.83
C GLU A 184 7.31 5.27 -0.34
N ASP A 185 6.54 4.54 -1.16
CA ASP A 185 5.17 4.14 -0.84
C ASP A 185 5.13 3.28 0.43
N SER A 186 6.09 2.34 0.56
CA SER A 186 6.22 1.49 1.75
C SER A 186 6.59 2.30 3.00
N ALA A 187 7.48 3.25 2.87
CA ALA A 187 7.91 4.11 4.00
C ALA A 187 6.74 4.98 4.47
N GLU A 188 6.01 5.59 3.53
CA GLU A 188 4.84 6.42 3.85
C GLU A 188 3.73 5.60 4.53
N ALA A 189 3.43 4.41 3.97
CA ALA A 189 2.42 3.52 4.55
C ALA A 189 2.85 2.99 5.92
N ASN A 190 4.13 2.62 6.10
CA ASN A 190 4.64 2.18 7.40
C ASN A 190 4.59 3.32 8.44
N GLN A 191 4.86 4.54 8.03
CA GLN A 191 4.74 5.71 8.92
C GLN A 191 3.27 5.91 9.35
N ALA A 192 2.33 5.81 8.40
CA ALA A 192 0.90 5.89 8.70
C ALA A 192 0.45 4.77 9.65
N LEU A 193 0.91 3.53 9.40
CA LEU A 193 0.64 2.39 10.27
C LEU A 193 1.15 2.63 11.69
N LEU A 194 2.39 3.07 11.83
CA LEU A 194 2.99 3.34 13.15
C LEU A 194 2.24 4.45 13.90
N HIS A 195 1.72 5.43 13.18
CA HIS A 195 0.94 6.53 13.78
C HIS A 195 -0.42 6.06 14.31
N TYR A 196 -1.15 5.25 13.52
CA TYR A 196 -2.51 4.81 13.87
C TYR A 196 -2.56 3.50 14.65
N MET A 197 -1.53 2.65 14.59
CA MET A 197 -1.48 1.35 15.26
C MET A 197 -1.69 1.43 16.78
N PRO A 198 -1.07 2.37 17.53
CA PRO A 198 -1.31 2.44 18.97
C PRO A 198 -2.77 2.73 19.32
N HIS A 199 -3.44 3.56 18.55
CA HIS A 199 -4.86 3.91 18.76
C HIS A 199 -5.75 2.69 18.51
N ALA A 200 -5.51 1.98 17.39
CA ALA A 200 -6.24 0.75 17.05
C ALA A 200 -6.01 -0.34 18.11
N LEU A 201 -4.74 -0.54 18.50
CA LEU A 201 -4.38 -1.52 19.53
C LEU A 201 -5.04 -1.18 20.86
N GLY A 202 -5.01 0.09 21.26
CA GLY A 202 -5.68 0.57 22.48
C GLY A 202 -7.17 0.28 22.47
N ALA A 203 -7.85 0.56 21.36
CA ALA A 203 -9.28 0.28 21.19
C ALA A 203 -9.57 -1.23 21.28
N ILE A 204 -8.76 -2.06 20.62
CA ILE A 204 -8.90 -3.53 20.65
C ILE A 204 -8.69 -4.06 22.08
N LEU A 205 -7.68 -3.59 22.78
CA LEU A 205 -7.40 -3.99 24.17
C LEU A 205 -8.55 -3.60 25.11
N LEU A 206 -9.08 -2.40 24.93
CA LEU A 206 -10.23 -1.92 25.72
C LEU A 206 -11.46 -2.81 25.48
N LEU A 207 -11.75 -3.14 24.21
CA LEU A 207 -12.85 -4.04 23.85
C LEU A 207 -12.67 -5.42 24.48
N PHE A 208 -11.45 -5.97 24.48
CA PHE A 208 -11.17 -7.28 25.07
C PHE A 208 -11.31 -7.26 26.61
N VAL A 209 -10.84 -6.19 27.26
CA VAL A 209 -11.02 -6.04 28.72
C VAL A 209 -12.53 -5.97 29.04
N TRP A 210 -13.28 -5.22 28.25
CA TRP A 210 -14.74 -5.11 28.39
C TRP A 210 -15.43 -6.46 28.17
N GLN A 211 -15.06 -7.20 27.11
CA GLN A 211 -15.63 -8.49 26.74
C GLN A 211 -15.39 -9.57 27.81
N PHE A 212 -14.14 -9.68 28.27
CA PHE A 212 -13.74 -10.77 29.16
C PHE A 212 -13.72 -10.40 30.65
N ASN A 213 -13.77 -9.11 30.95
CA ASN A 213 -13.65 -8.57 32.32
C ASN A 213 -12.48 -9.19 33.09
N SER A 214 -11.34 -9.43 32.41
CA SER A 214 -10.19 -10.11 33.00
C SER A 214 -8.91 -9.86 32.19
N PHE A 215 -7.91 -9.22 32.82
CA PHE A 215 -6.58 -9.00 32.22
C PHE A 215 -5.82 -10.30 31.97
N ARG A 216 -6.10 -11.37 32.71
CA ARG A 216 -5.45 -12.68 32.52
C ARG A 216 -5.86 -13.32 31.19
N LYS A 217 -7.15 -13.25 30.88
CA LYS A 217 -7.68 -13.76 29.60
C LYS A 217 -7.11 -12.98 28.43
N LEU A 218 -7.02 -11.65 28.57
CA LEU A 218 -6.37 -10.78 27.60
C LEU A 218 -4.91 -11.21 27.34
N PHE A 219 -4.17 -11.47 28.41
CA PHE A 219 -2.77 -11.92 28.30
C PHE A 219 -2.65 -13.25 27.55
N ILE A 220 -3.57 -14.20 27.80
CA ILE A 220 -3.59 -15.49 27.08
C ILE A 220 -3.79 -15.27 25.58
N VAL A 221 -4.73 -14.40 25.19
CA VAL A 221 -5.01 -14.10 23.78
C VAL A 221 -3.78 -13.46 23.12
N LEU A 222 -3.21 -12.46 23.74
CA LEU A 222 -2.06 -11.73 23.20
C LEU A 222 -0.80 -12.59 23.12
N SER A 223 -0.62 -13.56 24.03
CA SER A 223 0.54 -14.45 24.01
C SER A 223 0.60 -15.34 22.76
N ALA A 224 -0.52 -15.51 22.05
CA ALA A 224 -0.55 -16.29 20.80
C ALA A 224 0.12 -15.54 19.64
N VAL A 225 0.13 -14.19 19.65
CA VAL A 225 0.62 -13.38 18.53
C VAL A 225 2.13 -13.59 18.25
N PRO A 226 3.04 -13.58 19.23
CA PRO A 226 4.46 -13.80 18.97
C PRO A 226 4.78 -15.13 18.27
N PHE A 227 4.05 -16.18 18.58
CA PHE A 227 4.29 -17.50 17.97
C PHE A 227 3.93 -17.53 16.50
N VAL A 228 3.00 -16.67 16.09
CA VAL A 228 2.58 -16.54 14.69
C VAL A 228 3.70 -15.90 13.86
N LEU A 229 4.41 -14.93 14.44
CA LEU A 229 5.56 -14.29 13.79
C LEU A 229 6.63 -15.34 13.46
N ILE A 230 6.84 -16.31 14.36
CA ILE A 230 7.79 -17.42 14.12
C ILE A 230 7.35 -18.24 12.90
N GLY A 231 6.05 -18.55 12.79
CA GLY A 231 5.52 -19.31 11.65
C GLY A 231 5.67 -18.58 10.32
N ALA A 232 5.38 -17.28 10.32
CA ALA A 232 5.52 -16.42 9.15
C ALA A 232 6.99 -16.29 8.71
N ALA A 233 7.89 -16.04 9.68
CA ALA A 233 9.34 -15.93 9.43
C ALA A 233 9.91 -17.24 8.87
N LEU A 234 9.50 -18.38 9.44
CA LEU A 234 9.95 -19.70 8.97
C LEU A 234 9.52 -19.94 7.52
N ALA A 235 8.29 -19.60 7.17
CA ALA A 235 7.79 -19.78 5.80
C ALA A 235 8.55 -18.90 4.80
N LEU A 236 8.85 -17.65 5.15
CA LEU A 236 9.62 -16.73 4.29
C LEU A 236 11.05 -17.27 4.10
N VAL A 237 11.69 -17.74 5.17
CA VAL A 237 13.05 -18.31 5.09
C VAL A 237 13.06 -19.58 4.23
N MET A 238 12.07 -20.47 4.41
CA MET A 238 11.98 -21.73 3.63
C MET A 238 11.75 -21.49 2.14
N THR A 239 11.01 -20.44 1.79
CA THR A 239 10.72 -20.11 0.38
C THR A 239 11.78 -19.17 -0.23
N GLY A 240 12.68 -18.60 0.58
CA GLY A 240 13.68 -17.64 0.13
C GLY A 240 13.08 -16.29 -0.31
N PHE A 241 11.82 -16.03 0.04
CA PHE A 241 11.14 -14.80 -0.38
C PHE A 241 11.48 -13.64 0.58
N PRO A 242 11.85 -12.46 0.05
CA PRO A 242 12.25 -11.34 0.90
C PRO A 242 11.07 -10.79 1.70
N PHE A 243 11.37 -10.33 2.91
CA PHE A 243 10.37 -9.66 3.76
C PHE A 243 10.12 -8.26 3.21
N GLY A 244 8.98 -8.06 2.58
CA GLY A 244 8.59 -6.80 1.96
C GLY A 244 7.36 -6.19 2.64
N PHE A 245 6.94 -5.07 2.10
CA PHE A 245 5.78 -4.30 2.58
C PHE A 245 4.50 -5.15 2.64
N MET A 246 4.24 -5.92 1.58
CA MET A 246 3.05 -6.80 1.54
C MET A 246 3.09 -7.92 2.57
N ALA A 247 4.29 -8.39 2.95
CA ALA A 247 4.44 -9.37 4.04
C ALA A 247 4.03 -8.76 5.39
N THR A 248 4.31 -7.48 5.62
CA THR A 248 3.87 -6.76 6.83
C THR A 248 2.34 -6.71 6.92
N PHE A 249 1.66 -6.43 5.81
CA PHE A 249 0.19 -6.50 5.76
C PHE A 249 -0.33 -7.91 6.05
N GLY A 250 0.35 -8.92 5.50
CA GLY A 250 0.04 -10.33 5.78
C GLY A 250 0.14 -10.65 7.27
N LEU A 251 1.17 -10.15 7.94
CA LEU A 251 1.36 -10.32 9.40
C LEU A 251 0.24 -9.66 10.20
N LEU A 252 -0.15 -8.44 9.80
CA LEU A 252 -1.21 -7.70 10.48
C LEU A 252 -2.56 -8.42 10.37
N ALA A 253 -2.91 -8.86 9.16
CA ALA A 253 -4.13 -9.63 8.91
C ALA A 253 -4.11 -10.95 9.70
N LEU A 254 -2.97 -11.63 9.70
CA LEU A 254 -2.76 -12.91 10.38
C LEU A 254 -2.93 -12.77 11.89
N ALA A 255 -2.41 -11.70 12.49
CA ALA A 255 -2.58 -11.41 13.92
C ALA A 255 -4.07 -11.31 14.28
N GLY A 256 -4.87 -10.62 13.48
CA GLY A 256 -6.32 -10.52 13.68
C GLY A 256 -7.03 -11.87 13.62
N ILE A 257 -6.67 -12.70 12.63
CA ILE A 257 -7.28 -14.04 12.45
C ILE A 257 -6.98 -14.94 13.67
N ILE A 258 -5.78 -14.87 14.21
CA ILE A 258 -5.38 -15.74 15.32
C ILE A 258 -5.97 -15.26 16.65
N VAL A 259 -6.01 -13.96 16.86
CA VAL A 259 -6.67 -13.35 18.02
C VAL A 259 -8.15 -13.76 18.04
N ASN A 260 -8.84 -13.70 16.89
CA ASN A 260 -10.24 -14.13 16.76
C ASN A 260 -10.42 -15.60 17.18
N ASN A 261 -9.54 -16.49 16.72
CA ASN A 261 -9.63 -17.91 17.10
C ASN A 261 -9.34 -18.15 18.58
N ALA A 262 -8.40 -17.38 19.16
CA ALA A 262 -8.07 -17.44 20.59
C ALA A 262 -9.29 -17.04 21.45
N VAL A 263 -9.97 -15.98 21.03
CA VAL A 263 -11.20 -15.49 21.68
C VAL A 263 -12.30 -16.56 21.68
N LEU A 264 -12.57 -17.15 20.50
CA LEU A 264 -13.59 -18.19 20.34
C LEU A 264 -13.30 -19.43 21.18
N LEU A 265 -12.02 -19.80 21.34
CA LEU A 265 -11.62 -20.94 22.16
C LEU A 265 -11.82 -20.61 23.67
N LEU A 266 -11.47 -19.40 24.10
CA LEU A 266 -11.68 -18.94 25.46
C LEU A 266 -13.16 -18.88 25.83
N GLU A 267 -14.01 -18.35 24.95
CA GLU A 267 -15.48 -18.32 25.15
C GLU A 267 -16.02 -19.73 25.32
N ARG A 268 -15.51 -20.71 24.55
CA ARG A 268 -15.96 -22.10 24.67
C ARG A 268 -15.54 -22.72 26.00
N ILE A 269 -14.32 -22.43 26.48
CA ILE A 269 -13.87 -22.90 27.79
C ILE A 269 -14.81 -22.37 28.90
N GLU A 270 -15.20 -21.08 28.81
CA GLU A 270 -16.10 -20.48 29.77
C GLU A 270 -17.50 -21.07 29.74
N ALA A 271 -17.99 -21.40 28.55
CA ALA A 271 -19.28 -22.06 28.40
C ALA A 271 -19.27 -23.44 29.07
N GLU A 272 -18.22 -24.25 28.84
CA GLU A 272 -18.12 -25.60 29.47
C GLU A 272 -17.98 -25.49 31.00
N LEU A 273 -17.30 -24.44 31.49
CA LEU A 273 -17.21 -24.16 32.94
C LEU A 273 -18.56 -23.75 33.52
N ALA A 274 -19.34 -22.97 32.79
CA ALA A 274 -20.71 -22.55 33.20
C ALA A 274 -21.65 -23.75 33.23
N ASP A 275 -21.45 -24.75 32.39
CA ASP A 275 -22.22 -26.01 32.38
C ASP A 275 -21.83 -26.94 33.55
N GLY A 276 -20.88 -26.51 34.41
CA GLY A 276 -20.53 -27.23 35.65
C GLY A 276 -19.39 -28.23 35.52
N LEU A 277 -18.73 -28.32 34.38
CA LEU A 277 -17.60 -29.24 34.21
C LEU A 277 -16.39 -28.81 35.03
N PRO A 278 -15.64 -29.72 35.65
CA PRO A 278 -14.40 -29.40 36.33
C PRO A 278 -13.42 -28.79 35.33
N ARG A 279 -12.62 -27.81 35.78
CA ARG A 279 -11.80 -26.95 34.89
C ARG A 279 -10.96 -27.71 33.86
N ARG A 280 -10.24 -28.76 34.28
CA ARG A 280 -9.41 -29.55 33.36
C ARG A 280 -10.24 -30.23 32.26
N GLU A 281 -11.37 -30.78 32.65
CA GLU A 281 -12.29 -31.42 31.71
C GLU A 281 -12.93 -30.40 30.77
N ALA A 282 -13.32 -29.22 31.30
CA ALA A 282 -13.86 -28.12 30.51
C ALA A 282 -12.88 -27.61 29.45
N VAL A 283 -11.60 -27.46 29.81
CA VAL A 283 -10.53 -27.02 28.89
C VAL A 283 -10.32 -28.04 27.78
N VAL A 284 -10.24 -29.34 28.12
CA VAL A 284 -10.07 -30.43 27.16
C VAL A 284 -11.30 -30.54 26.26
N ALA A 285 -12.51 -30.52 26.83
CA ALA A 285 -13.78 -30.60 26.10
C ALA A 285 -13.93 -29.45 25.10
N ALA A 286 -13.61 -28.22 25.52
CA ALA A 286 -13.63 -27.04 24.66
C ALA A 286 -12.63 -27.15 23.50
N ALA A 287 -11.40 -27.59 23.79
CA ALA A 287 -10.36 -27.77 22.78
C ALA A 287 -10.77 -28.81 21.73
N VAL A 288 -11.28 -29.96 22.19
CA VAL A 288 -11.76 -31.05 21.28
C VAL A 288 -12.94 -30.58 20.43
N LYS A 289 -13.94 -29.90 21.03
CA LYS A 289 -15.12 -29.40 20.31
C LYS A 289 -14.77 -28.34 19.27
N ARG A 290 -13.72 -27.53 19.52
CA ARG A 290 -13.28 -26.46 18.61
C ARG A 290 -12.20 -26.92 17.60
N LEU A 291 -11.58 -28.07 17.80
CA LEU A 291 -10.51 -28.56 16.94
C LEU A 291 -10.96 -28.64 15.46
N ARG A 292 -12.08 -29.33 15.21
CA ARG A 292 -12.59 -29.54 13.86
C ARG A 292 -12.96 -28.24 13.14
N PRO A 293 -13.76 -27.31 13.72
CA PRO A 293 -14.03 -26.04 13.07
C PRO A 293 -12.77 -25.18 12.80
N ILE A 294 -11.85 -25.11 13.76
CA ILE A 294 -10.62 -24.31 13.60
C ILE A 294 -9.75 -24.87 12.46
N VAL A 295 -9.54 -26.19 12.44
CA VAL A 295 -8.73 -26.84 11.39
C VAL A 295 -9.36 -26.63 10.01
N MET A 296 -10.70 -26.80 9.90
CA MET A 296 -11.39 -26.63 8.62
C MET A 296 -11.29 -25.20 8.10
N THR A 297 -11.51 -24.18 8.96
CA THR A 297 -11.39 -22.78 8.54
C THR A 297 -9.97 -22.42 8.12
N LYS A 298 -8.95 -22.94 8.84
CA LYS A 298 -7.55 -22.68 8.48
C LYS A 298 -7.16 -23.35 7.17
N LEU A 299 -7.59 -24.62 6.99
CA LEU A 299 -7.32 -25.34 5.74
C LEU A 299 -7.95 -24.63 4.54
N THR A 300 -9.19 -24.15 4.70
CA THR A 300 -9.89 -23.38 3.65
C THR A 300 -9.14 -22.08 3.33
N CYS A 301 -8.66 -21.36 4.34
CA CYS A 301 -7.87 -20.13 4.14
C CYS A 301 -6.55 -20.44 3.41
N ILE A 302 -5.83 -21.49 3.83
CA ILE A 302 -4.55 -21.89 3.21
C ILE A 302 -4.78 -22.27 1.74
N VAL A 303 -5.78 -23.12 1.47
CA VAL A 303 -6.10 -23.53 0.09
C VAL A 303 -6.52 -22.33 -0.76
N GLY A 304 -7.28 -21.38 -0.18
CA GLY A 304 -7.68 -20.15 -0.87
C GLY A 304 -6.51 -19.22 -1.17
N LEU A 305 -5.41 -19.29 -0.41
CA LEU A 305 -4.21 -18.49 -0.65
C LEU A 305 -3.26 -19.10 -1.68
N VAL A 306 -3.40 -20.41 -2.00
CA VAL A 306 -2.53 -21.09 -2.97
C VAL A 306 -2.57 -20.43 -4.37
N PRO A 307 -3.75 -20.11 -4.95
CA PRO A 307 -3.77 -19.40 -6.23
C PRO A 307 -3.08 -18.02 -6.16
N LEU A 308 -3.24 -17.31 -5.05
CA LEU A 308 -2.59 -16.02 -4.85
C LEU A 308 -1.06 -16.18 -4.79
N MET A 309 -0.58 -17.24 -4.17
CA MET A 309 0.85 -17.55 -4.07
C MET A 309 1.48 -17.90 -5.42
N LEU A 310 0.72 -18.60 -6.31
CA LEU A 310 1.24 -19.15 -7.56
C LEU A 310 1.06 -18.21 -8.76
N PHE A 311 -0.03 -17.43 -8.82
CA PHE A 311 -0.45 -16.73 -10.05
C PHE A 311 -0.56 -15.22 -9.92
N ALA A 312 -0.58 -14.65 -8.72
CA ALA A 312 -0.86 -13.22 -8.53
C ALA A 312 0.37 -12.30 -8.68
N GLY A 313 1.54 -12.88 -8.92
CA GLY A 313 2.77 -12.13 -9.14
C GLY A 313 3.52 -11.77 -7.85
N PRO A 314 4.77 -11.31 -7.98
CA PRO A 314 5.69 -11.15 -6.82
C PRO A 314 5.17 -10.24 -5.71
N LEU A 315 4.32 -9.28 -6.05
CA LEU A 315 3.77 -8.33 -5.07
C LEU A 315 2.93 -9.04 -4.00
N TRP A 316 2.03 -9.94 -4.42
CA TRP A 316 1.09 -10.62 -3.54
C TRP A 316 1.65 -11.92 -2.95
N THR A 317 2.65 -12.52 -3.60
CA THR A 317 3.26 -13.79 -3.20
C THR A 317 3.82 -13.70 -1.77
N GLY A 318 4.51 -12.60 -1.42
CA GLY A 318 5.06 -12.39 -0.08
C GLY A 318 3.99 -12.38 1.01
N MET A 319 2.87 -11.73 0.75
CA MET A 319 1.72 -11.71 1.67
C MET A 319 1.13 -13.13 1.84
N ALA A 320 0.92 -13.84 0.72
CA ALA A 320 0.32 -15.18 0.74
C ALA A 320 1.20 -16.19 1.48
N ILE A 321 2.53 -16.16 1.27
CA ILE A 321 3.50 -17.02 1.97
C ILE A 321 3.47 -16.75 3.47
N THR A 322 3.53 -15.47 3.85
CA THR A 322 3.50 -15.03 5.26
C THR A 322 2.24 -15.52 5.96
N MET A 323 1.08 -15.32 5.33
CA MET A 323 -0.20 -15.75 5.88
C MET A 323 -0.31 -17.28 5.97
N THR A 324 0.10 -18.00 4.92
CA THR A 324 0.02 -19.46 4.89
C THR A 324 0.88 -20.10 5.98
N GLY A 325 2.14 -19.65 6.09
CA GLY A 325 3.06 -20.16 7.10
C GLY A 325 2.62 -19.85 8.53
N GLY A 326 2.20 -18.62 8.74
CA GLY A 326 1.71 -18.19 10.04
C GLY A 326 0.39 -18.86 10.43
N LEU A 327 -0.52 -19.11 9.47
CA LEU A 327 -1.77 -19.86 9.73
C LEU A 327 -1.47 -21.33 10.09
N ALA A 328 -0.56 -21.96 9.37
CA ALA A 328 -0.21 -23.38 9.61
C ALA A 328 0.40 -23.57 11.00
N LEU A 329 1.50 -22.88 11.28
CA LEU A 329 2.20 -23.00 12.57
C LEU A 329 1.39 -22.37 13.72
N GLY A 330 0.78 -21.23 13.47
CA GLY A 330 -0.04 -20.53 14.45
C GLY A 330 -1.24 -21.34 14.93
N THR A 331 -1.86 -22.12 14.05
CA THR A 331 -2.98 -23.00 14.42
C THR A 331 -2.51 -24.09 15.38
N LEU A 332 -1.40 -24.73 15.05
CA LEU A 332 -0.83 -25.79 15.88
C LEU A 332 -0.48 -25.27 17.28
N VAL A 333 0.15 -24.09 17.32
CA VAL A 333 0.56 -23.47 18.58
C VAL A 333 -0.68 -23.00 19.39
N THR A 334 -1.65 -22.33 18.77
CA THR A 334 -2.81 -21.80 19.50
C THR A 334 -3.67 -22.92 20.10
N LEU A 335 -3.83 -24.06 19.41
CA LEU A 335 -4.58 -25.20 19.92
C LEU A 335 -3.93 -25.84 21.13
N GLY A 336 -2.59 -25.82 21.22
CA GLY A 336 -1.86 -26.31 22.39
C GLY A 336 -1.64 -25.28 23.47
N LEU A 337 -1.16 -24.09 23.07
CA LEU A 337 -0.73 -23.03 23.99
C LEU A 337 -1.87 -22.45 24.84
N ILE A 338 -3.01 -22.16 24.21
CA ILE A 338 -4.13 -21.49 24.91
C ILE A 338 -4.69 -22.36 26.03
N PRO A 339 -5.00 -23.66 25.82
CA PRO A 339 -5.43 -24.54 26.92
C PRO A 339 -4.42 -24.65 28.05
N ILE A 340 -3.12 -24.79 27.71
CA ILE A 340 -2.04 -24.91 28.69
C ILE A 340 -1.93 -23.62 29.51
N LEU A 341 -1.90 -22.46 28.85
CA LEU A 341 -1.81 -21.17 29.54
C LEU A 341 -3.05 -20.89 30.41
N TYR A 342 -4.22 -21.32 29.96
CA TYR A 342 -5.45 -21.17 30.73
C TYR A 342 -5.37 -21.99 32.03
N ASP A 343 -4.98 -23.28 31.92
CA ASP A 343 -4.83 -24.13 33.13
C ASP A 343 -3.73 -23.60 34.06
N LEU A 344 -2.63 -23.14 33.52
CA LEU A 344 -1.52 -22.58 34.31
C LEU A 344 -1.92 -21.31 35.08
N LEU A 345 -2.47 -20.31 34.35
CA LEU A 345 -2.80 -18.99 34.95
C LEU A 345 -3.98 -19.03 35.91
N PHE A 346 -4.92 -19.92 35.69
CA PHE A 346 -6.06 -20.10 36.59
C PHE A 346 -5.84 -21.24 37.56
N GLY A 347 -4.92 -22.18 37.29
CA GLY A 347 -4.52 -23.27 38.20
C GLY A 347 -3.75 -22.80 39.44
N LEU A 348 -2.90 -21.81 39.27
CA LEU A 348 -2.10 -21.24 40.36
C LEU A 348 -2.94 -20.66 41.51
N ARG A 349 -4.19 -20.27 41.26
CA ARG A 349 -5.08 -19.72 42.29
C ARG A 349 -5.59 -20.78 43.30
N LEU A 350 -5.72 -22.04 42.89
CA LEU A 350 -6.22 -23.09 43.77
C LEU A 350 -5.17 -23.56 44.76
N ARG A 351 -3.89 -23.47 44.39
CA ARG A 351 -2.80 -23.84 45.31
C ARG A 351 -2.58 -22.83 46.45
N ARG A 352 -2.99 -21.54 46.21
CA ARG A 352 -2.93 -20.50 47.25
C ARG A 352 -4.15 -20.50 48.18
N ARG A 353 -5.30 -21.11 47.79
CA ARG A 353 -6.53 -21.17 48.60
C ARG A 353 -6.66 -22.46 49.44
N ALA A 354 -5.68 -23.36 49.36
CA ALA A 354 -5.62 -24.56 50.20
C ALA A 354 -4.90 -24.29 51.54
N TRP A 355 -5.10 -23.10 52.14
CA TRP A 355 -4.87 -22.91 53.55
C TRP A 355 -6.11 -23.50 54.25
N PRO A 356 -5.99 -24.45 55.17
CA PRO A 356 -7.13 -25.01 55.86
C PRO A 356 -7.85 -23.90 56.61
N SER A 357 -9.04 -23.58 56.18
CA SER A 357 -9.91 -22.65 56.90
C SER A 357 -10.38 -23.40 58.16
N CYS A 358 -9.72 -23.16 59.27
CA CYS A 358 -10.20 -23.57 60.60
C CYS A 358 -11.55 -22.95 60.97
N LEU A 359 -12.10 -22.12 60.08
CA LEU A 359 -13.40 -21.44 60.27
C LEU A 359 -14.63 -22.28 59.91
N SER A 360 -14.46 -23.38 59.17
CA SER A 360 -15.60 -24.25 58.82
C SER A 360 -16.06 -25.15 59.93
N SER A 361 -15.20 -25.38 60.96
CA SER A 361 -15.58 -26.17 62.13
C SER A 361 -16.51 -25.39 63.11
N CYS A 362 -16.43 -24.08 63.14
CA CYS A 362 -17.33 -23.26 63.96
C CYS A 362 -18.73 -23.15 63.39
N ALA A 363 -18.88 -23.20 62.05
CA ALA A 363 -20.21 -23.14 61.42
C ALA A 363 -21.03 -24.44 61.58
N ALA A 364 -20.37 -25.55 61.87
CA ALA A 364 -21.04 -26.84 62.13
C ALA A 364 -21.62 -26.95 63.54
N UNK A 365 -21.11 -26.14 64.18
CA UNK A 365 -21.57 -26.11 65.42
C UNK A 365 -22.73 -25.31 65.67
N VAL A 366 -22.82 -24.43 65.05
CA VAL A 366 -24.00 -23.55 65.18
C VAL A 366 -25.26 -24.18 64.56
N ARG A 367 -25.13 -25.03 63.59
CA ARG A 367 -26.26 -25.69 62.91
C ARG A 367 -26.88 -26.84 63.73
N ARG A 368 -26.26 -27.28 64.83
CA ARG A 368 -26.87 -28.29 65.73
C ARG A 368 -27.78 -27.69 66.81
N ALA A 369 -27.76 -26.36 66.93
CA ALA A 369 -28.51 -25.67 67.98
C ALA A 369 -29.90 -25.12 67.54
N TRP A 370 -30.22 -25.18 66.25
CA TRP A 370 -31.49 -24.60 65.75
C TRP A 370 -32.07 -25.43 64.60
N PRO A 371 -33.12 -26.25 64.87
CA PRO A 371 -33.77 -27.06 63.83
C PRO A 371 -34.92 -26.30 63.16
N GLY A 372 -34.60 -25.33 62.25
CA GLY A 372 -35.60 -24.63 61.43
C GLY A 372 -35.35 -24.88 59.96
N PRO A 373 -36.42 -24.88 59.10
CA PRO A 373 -36.24 -25.11 57.65
C PRO A 373 -35.45 -23.97 57.00
N PRO A 374 -34.55 -24.29 56.04
CA PRO A 374 -33.73 -23.27 55.36
C PRO A 374 -34.59 -22.34 54.48
N PRO A 375 -34.28 -21.04 54.42
CA PRO A 375 -34.96 -20.12 53.57
C PRO A 375 -34.79 -20.49 52.10
N ARG A 376 -35.87 -20.55 51.34
CA ARG A 376 -35.85 -20.79 49.91
C ARG A 376 -35.18 -19.63 49.20
N CYS A 377 -34.05 -19.86 48.68
CA CYS A 377 -33.44 -18.89 47.79
C CYS A 377 -34.20 -18.83 46.46
N UNK A 378 -34.84 -17.88 46.20
CA UNK A 378 -35.40 -17.64 45.02
C UNK A 378 -34.37 -17.52 43.99
N ARG A 379 -34.44 -18.17 43.00
CA ARG A 379 -33.66 -18.06 41.80
C ARG A 379 -33.89 -16.70 41.19
N GLY A 380 -32.87 -15.86 41.21
CA GLY A 380 -32.88 -14.59 40.48
C GLY A 380 -32.97 -14.85 38.97
N PRO A 381 -33.54 -13.91 38.20
CA PRO A 381 -33.71 -14.09 36.74
C PRO A 381 -32.37 -14.27 36.05
N SER A 382 -32.31 -15.25 35.16
CA SER A 382 -31.13 -15.55 34.34
C SER A 382 -30.82 -14.34 33.42
N ARG A 383 -29.66 -13.74 33.62
CA ARG A 383 -29.14 -12.70 32.73
C ARG A 383 -28.64 -13.34 31.43
N SER A 384 -29.56 -13.53 30.57
CA SER A 384 -29.24 -13.94 29.21
C SER A 384 -29.78 -12.93 28.22
N UNK A 385 -29.08 -11.94 28.09
CA UNK A 385 -29.36 -11.15 26.98
C UNK A 385 -28.32 -10.13 26.69
N ALA A 386 -27.25 -10.48 26.56
CA ALA A 386 -26.42 -9.39 26.06
C ALA A 386 -25.23 -9.82 25.20
N PRO A 387 -25.51 -10.46 24.16
CA PRO A 387 -24.42 -10.51 23.18
C PRO A 387 -24.72 -9.98 21.77
N UNK A 388 -25.92 -9.58 21.68
CA UNK A 388 -26.27 -9.21 20.36
C UNK A 388 -25.79 -7.82 19.94
N UNK A 389 -25.91 -7.18 20.69
CA UNK A 389 -25.52 -5.86 20.43
C UNK A 389 -24.03 -5.74 20.24
N UNK A 390 -23.53 -6.33 20.86
CA UNK A 390 -22.17 -6.29 20.72
C UNK A 390 -21.70 -6.89 19.43
N ARG A 391 -22.19 -7.85 19.01
CA ARG A 391 -21.90 -8.43 17.71
C ARG A 391 -22.25 -7.45 16.58
N LEU A 392 -23.29 -6.72 16.74
CA LEU A 392 -23.71 -5.72 15.76
C LEU A 392 -22.75 -4.51 15.74
N VAL A 393 -22.30 -4.07 16.88
CA VAL A 393 -21.35 -2.94 16.97
C VAL A 393 -19.98 -3.30 16.41
N VAL A 394 -19.49 -4.51 16.66
CA VAL A 394 -18.22 -4.98 16.09
C VAL A 394 -18.35 -5.16 14.57
N ALA A 395 -19.49 -5.68 14.10
CA ALA A 395 -19.74 -5.80 12.66
C ALA A 395 -19.88 -4.43 11.99
N LEU A 396 -20.52 -3.46 12.67
CA LEU A 396 -20.67 -2.09 12.15
C LEU A 396 -19.35 -1.32 12.16
N LEU A 397 -18.49 -1.51 13.15
CA LEU A 397 -17.17 -0.91 13.19
C LEU A 397 -16.27 -1.49 12.09
N PHE A 398 -16.34 -2.80 11.83
CA PHE A 398 -15.62 -3.45 10.74
C PHE A 398 -16.11 -3.00 9.36
N LEU A 399 -17.41 -2.77 9.21
CA LEU A 399 -18.00 -2.27 7.96
C LEU A 399 -17.72 -0.78 7.74
N ALA A 400 -17.65 0.01 8.80
CA ALA A 400 -17.34 1.44 8.74
C ALA A 400 -15.87 1.66 8.33
N ASP A 401 -14.97 0.82 8.81
CA ASP A 401 -13.53 0.90 8.45
C ASP A 401 -13.29 0.49 6.98
N LEU A 402 -14.01 -0.53 6.49
CA LEU A 402 -13.92 -0.93 5.07
C LEU A 402 -14.46 0.16 4.13
N ASN A 403 -15.46 0.93 4.57
CA ASN A 403 -16.04 2.00 3.75
C ASN A 403 -15.17 3.26 3.72
N SER A 404 -14.39 3.52 4.77
CA SER A 404 -13.49 4.70 4.82
C SER A 404 -12.21 4.49 3.99
N VAL A 405 -11.80 3.24 3.80
CA VAL A 405 -10.63 2.90 2.96
C VAL A 405 -10.97 2.96 1.46
N CYS A 406 -12.26 2.77 1.10
CA CYS A 406 -12.69 2.77 -0.31
C CYS A 406 -12.99 4.17 -0.89
N ILE A 407 -13.12 5.21 -0.05
CA ILE A 407 -13.64 6.52 -0.51
C ILE A 407 -12.56 7.60 -0.67
N ARG A 408 -11.29 7.32 -0.33
CA ARG A 408 -10.23 8.30 -0.52
C ARG A 408 -9.17 7.83 -1.51
N GLN A 409 -9.57 7.78 -2.78
CA GLN A 409 -8.58 7.89 -3.86
C GLN A 409 -8.53 9.36 -4.31
N PRO A 410 -7.44 10.08 -4.05
CA PRO A 410 -7.30 11.40 -4.65
C PRO A 410 -6.96 11.25 -6.13
N GLY A 411 -7.88 11.73 -6.94
CA GLY A 411 -7.62 12.22 -8.28
C GLY A 411 -6.85 11.35 -9.26
N THR A 412 -7.54 10.54 -10.02
CA THR A 412 -7.04 10.19 -11.34
C THR A 412 -7.25 11.42 -12.24
N PRO A 413 -6.20 12.03 -12.77
CA PRO A 413 -6.41 13.02 -13.82
C PRO A 413 -6.83 12.29 -15.09
N TYR A 414 -7.94 12.69 -15.63
CA TYR A 414 -8.32 12.38 -17.01
C TYR A 414 -7.33 13.07 -17.94
N TRP A 415 -6.85 12.35 -18.95
CA TRP A 415 -6.00 12.71 -20.10
C TRP A 415 -4.48 12.61 -19.88
#